data_6994f9d95b3c510f910523f5121e9fb3
#
_entry.id   6994f9d95b3c510f910523f5121e9fb3
#
_cell.length_a   1.000
_cell.length_b   1.000
_cell.length_c   1.000
_cell.angle_alpha   90.00
_cell.angle_beta   90.00
_cell.angle_gamma   90.00
#
_symmetry.space_group_name_H-M   'P 1'
#
loop_
_entity.id
_entity.type
_entity.pdbx_description
1 polymer ?
#
loop_
_entity_poly.entity_id
_entity_poly.type
_entity_poly.pdbx_seq_one_letter_code
_entity_poly.pdbx_strand_id
1 'polypeptide(L)' 'MSVKQLSVFLENRPGALYGMTGILSQNKIDMRALSVAETRDFGILRIIVDDPYKTATVLKDAGYVYNITPVLG' A
#
# COMPACT_ATOMS: atom_id res chain seq x y z
N MET A 1 21.00 -2.83 -3.39
CA MET A 1 19.67 -3.49 -3.50
C MET A 1 18.62 -2.46 -3.86
N SER A 2 17.79 -2.81 -4.81
CA SER A 2 16.66 -1.96 -5.16
C SER A 2 15.50 -2.22 -4.21
N VAL A 3 14.95 -1.16 -3.64
CA VAL A 3 13.75 -1.22 -2.81
C VAL A 3 12.60 -0.74 -3.66
N LYS A 4 11.48 -1.42 -3.61
CA LYS A 4 10.29 -1.03 -4.36
C LYS A 4 9.27 -0.40 -3.43
N GLN A 5 8.76 0.74 -3.86
CA GLN A 5 7.72 1.47 -3.18
C GLN A 5 6.39 1.20 -3.86
N LEU A 6 5.36 0.96 -3.05
CA LEU A 6 4.01 0.87 -3.56
C LEU A 6 3.24 2.12 -3.17
N SER A 7 2.53 2.67 -4.14
CA SER A 7 1.56 3.73 -3.91
C SER A 7 0.17 3.10 -4.00
N VAL A 8 -0.58 3.12 -2.91
CA VAL A 8 -1.91 2.53 -2.86
C VAL A 8 -2.93 3.65 -2.82
N PHE A 9 -3.89 3.59 -3.73
CA PHE A 9 -4.97 4.56 -3.79
C PHE A 9 -6.13 4.09 -2.93
N LEU A 10 -6.51 4.91 -1.97
CA LEU A 10 -7.60 4.62 -1.04
C LEU A 10 -8.70 5.65 -1.22
N GLU A 11 -9.95 5.20 -1.13
CA GLU A 11 -11.05 6.14 -1.01
C GLU A 11 -10.97 6.80 0.36
N ASN A 12 -11.25 8.10 0.42
CA ASN A 12 -11.21 8.84 1.68
C ASN A 12 -12.48 8.54 2.48
N ARG A 13 -12.54 7.33 3.03
CA ARG A 13 -13.63 6.82 3.87
C ARG A 13 -13.09 6.41 5.23
N PRO A 14 -13.90 6.55 6.29
CA PRO A 14 -13.52 6.01 7.59
C PRO A 14 -13.21 4.51 7.47
N GLY A 15 -12.10 4.10 8.02
CA GLY A 15 -11.70 2.70 8.06
C GLY A 15 -10.99 2.17 6.83
N ALA A 16 -10.88 2.94 5.73
CA ALA A 16 -10.22 2.46 4.52
C ALA A 16 -8.76 2.09 4.77
N LEU A 17 -8.04 2.91 5.51
CA LEU A 17 -6.64 2.65 5.86
C LEU A 17 -6.52 1.42 6.76
N TYR A 18 -7.39 1.29 7.75
CA TYR A 18 -7.39 0.13 8.63
C TYR A 18 -7.71 -1.16 7.88
N GLY A 19 -8.63 -1.10 6.94
CA GLY A 19 -8.96 -2.26 6.11
C GLY A 19 -7.75 -2.75 5.32
N MET A 20 -7.04 -1.83 4.68
CA MET A 20 -5.85 -2.18 3.90
C MET A 20 -4.72 -2.71 4.78
N THR A 21 -4.41 -2.02 5.87
CA THR A 21 -3.33 -2.46 6.77
C THR A 21 -3.67 -3.80 7.43
N GLY A 22 -4.93 -4.03 7.75
CA GLY A 22 -5.40 -5.30 8.29
C GLY A 22 -5.17 -6.45 7.32
N ILE A 23 -5.47 -6.24 6.03
CA ILE A 23 -5.25 -7.25 5.00
C ILE A 23 -3.76 -7.59 4.88
N LEU A 24 -2.89 -6.60 4.88
CA LEU A 24 -1.45 -6.81 4.81
C LEU A 24 -0.96 -7.57 6.05
N SER A 25 -1.44 -7.22 7.21
CA SER A 25 -1.09 -7.88 8.46
C SER A 25 -1.53 -9.35 8.45
N GLN A 26 -2.73 -9.63 7.98
CA GLN A 26 -3.23 -11.01 7.88
C GLN A 26 -2.39 -11.88 6.96
N ASN A 27 -1.79 -11.27 5.95
CA ASN A 27 -0.93 -11.98 5.01
C ASN A 27 0.55 -11.94 5.40
N LYS A 28 0.85 -11.51 6.62
CA LYS A 28 2.20 -11.46 7.19
C LYS A 28 3.16 -10.62 6.34
N ILE A 29 2.65 -9.53 5.78
CA ILE A 29 3.46 -8.61 5.00
C ILE A 29 4.00 -7.54 5.93
N ASP A 30 5.32 -7.43 5.99
CA ASP A 30 5.98 -6.39 6.77
C ASP A 30 5.99 -5.09 5.95
N MET A 31 5.41 -4.05 6.50
CA MET A 31 5.17 -2.81 5.80
C MET A 31 5.71 -1.63 6.59
N ARG A 32 6.35 -0.70 5.88
CA ARG A 32 6.72 0.60 6.44
C ARG A 32 6.02 1.69 5.67
N ALA A 33 5.25 2.51 6.36
CA ALA A 33 4.58 3.64 5.76
C ALA A 33 5.57 4.79 5.60
N LEU A 34 5.66 5.34 4.40
CA LEU A 34 6.53 6.48 4.10
C LEU A 34 5.79 7.79 4.21
N SER A 35 4.61 7.86 3.61
CA SER A 35 3.83 9.09 3.60
C SER A 35 2.39 8.78 3.26
N VAL A 36 1.52 9.67 3.70
CA VAL A 36 0.10 9.65 3.34
C VAL A 36 -0.22 11.01 2.74
N ALA A 37 -0.75 11.01 1.53
CA ALA A 37 -1.25 12.21 0.89
C ALA A 37 -2.76 12.09 0.79
N GLU A 38 -3.48 13.10 1.25
CA GLU A 38 -4.93 13.09 1.24
C GLU A 38 -5.47 14.28 0.45
N THR A 39 -6.46 13.99 -0.39
CA THR A 39 -7.32 14.99 -0.98
C THR A 39 -8.73 14.82 -0.40
N ARG A 40 -9.69 15.60 -0.91
CA ARG A 40 -11.07 15.49 -0.42
C ARG A 40 -11.67 14.09 -0.68
N ASP A 41 -11.35 13.49 -1.82
CA ASP A 41 -11.99 12.25 -2.28
C ASP A 41 -11.08 11.04 -2.22
N PHE A 42 -9.76 11.23 -2.19
CA PHE A 42 -8.78 10.16 -2.28
C PHE A 42 -7.68 10.32 -1.26
N GLY A 43 -7.12 9.19 -0.86
CA GLY A 43 -5.86 9.16 -0.15
C GLY A 43 -4.87 8.32 -0.93
N ILE A 44 -3.60 8.71 -0.89
CA ILE A 44 -2.52 7.92 -1.45
C ILE A 44 -1.58 7.56 -0.31
N LEU A 45 -1.44 6.25 -0.06
CA LEU A 45 -0.52 5.74 0.94
C LEU A 45 0.70 5.18 0.22
N ARG A 46 1.87 5.72 0.55
CA ARG A 46 3.14 5.23 0.04
C ARG A 46 3.77 4.33 1.08
N ILE A 47 4.07 3.11 0.67
CA ILE A 47 4.61 2.09 1.57
C ILE A 47 5.82 1.41 0.95
N ILE A 48 6.71 0.94 1.82
CA ILE A 48 7.77 0.02 1.45
C ILE A 48 7.47 -1.31 2.13
N VAL A 49 7.58 -2.39 1.36
CA VAL A 49 7.30 -3.73 1.85
C VAL A 49 8.47 -4.65 1.54
N ASP A 50 8.57 -5.71 2.32
CA ASP A 50 9.62 -6.74 2.14
C ASP A 50 9.41 -7.55 0.86
N ASP A 51 8.14 -7.80 0.50
CA ASP A 51 7.80 -8.57 -0.69
C ASP A 51 6.77 -7.80 -1.53
N PRO A 52 7.22 -6.96 -2.47
CA PRO A 52 6.30 -6.14 -3.27
C PRO A 52 5.40 -6.96 -4.18
N TYR A 53 5.86 -8.11 -4.68
CA TYR A 53 5.05 -8.93 -5.56
C TYR A 53 3.90 -9.61 -4.83
N LYS A 54 4.19 -10.14 -3.64
CA LYS A 54 3.15 -10.71 -2.78
C LYS A 54 2.14 -9.64 -2.38
N THR A 55 2.63 -8.47 -1.99
CA THR A 55 1.77 -7.35 -1.61
C THR A 55 0.88 -6.92 -2.77
N ALA A 56 1.42 -6.83 -3.97
CA ALA A 56 0.65 -6.47 -5.15
C ALA A 56 -0.47 -7.49 -5.40
N THR A 57 -0.18 -8.77 -5.28
CA THR A 57 -1.19 -9.82 -5.45
C THR A 57 -2.30 -9.69 -4.41
N VAL A 58 -1.94 -9.47 -3.16
CA VAL A 58 -2.91 -9.31 -2.07
C VAL A 58 -3.80 -8.09 -2.31
N LEU A 59 -3.20 -6.97 -2.68
CA LEU A 59 -3.95 -5.74 -2.95
C LEU A 59 -4.87 -5.89 -4.15
N LYS A 60 -4.40 -6.54 -5.19
CA LYS A 60 -5.21 -6.80 -6.39
C LYS A 60 -6.42 -7.66 -6.06
N ASP A 61 -6.21 -8.73 -5.31
CA ASP A 61 -7.30 -9.64 -4.90
C ASP A 61 -8.32 -8.93 -4.02
N ALA A 62 -7.87 -7.96 -3.24
CA ALA A 62 -8.76 -7.18 -2.37
C ALA A 62 -9.44 -6.01 -3.11
N GLY A 63 -9.10 -5.79 -4.38
CA GLY A 63 -9.71 -4.74 -5.19
C GLY A 63 -9.10 -3.35 -5.03
N TYR A 64 -7.91 -3.26 -4.49
CA TYR A 64 -7.22 -1.97 -4.36
C TYR A 64 -6.47 -1.61 -5.65
N VAL A 65 -6.41 -0.32 -5.91
CA VAL A 65 -5.58 0.22 -7.00
C VAL A 65 -4.22 0.59 -6.42
N TYR A 66 -3.17 0.15 -7.07
CA TYR A 66 -1.82 0.39 -6.61
C TYR A 66 -0.86 0.63 -7.77
N ASN A 67 0.29 1.21 -7.48
CA ASN A 67 1.36 1.39 -8.44
C ASN A 67 2.69 1.05 -7.76
N ILE A 68 3.56 0.35 -8.47
CA ILE A 68 4.87 -0.04 -7.97
C ILE A 68 5.91 0.87 -8.62
N THR A 69 6.71 1.53 -7.79
CA THR A 69 7.77 2.41 -8.25
C THR A 69 9.09 1.93 -7.65
N PRO A 70 10.12 1.67 -8.47
CA PRO A 70 11.44 1.36 -7.92
C PRO A 70 12.03 2.59 -7.27
N VAL A 71 12.56 2.41 -6.08
CA VAL A 71 13.24 3.47 -5.33
C VAL A 71 14.72 3.09 -5.24
N LEU A 72 15.57 4.00 -5.71
CA LEU A 72 16.99 3.84 -5.55
C LEU A 72 17.37 4.26 -4.14
N GLY A 73 17.72 3.28 -3.35
CA GLY A 73 18.14 3.54 -1.98
C GLY A 73 19.64 3.63 -1.86
#